data_780eb822c1c479b9d69c90235e0b36a7
#
_entry.id   780eb822c1c479b9d69c90235e0b36a7
#
_cell.length_a   1.000
_cell.length_b   1.000
_cell.length_c   1.000
_cell.angle_alpha   90.00
_cell.angle_beta   90.00
_cell.angle_gamma   90.00
#
_symmetry.space_group_name_H-M   'P 1'
#
loop_
_entity.id
_entity.type
_entity.pdbx_description
1 polymer ?
#
loop_
_entity_poly.entity_id
_entity_poly.type
_entity_poly.pdbx_seq_one_letter_code
_entity_poly.pdbx_strand_id
1 'polypeptide(L)'
;MKQTYVQFTAGRGPVECAAACYVISRKFADEIQKIKLVPTVVDYESDDEFGVRSIIFKIDKVTCKEIDTIRSKWEGTIKFISIKNSFRPNHKRKNWFIGCNFFDVDDTKITFDMNDIKIDLMRSSGPGGQNVNKVESGVRLTHIPTGIIVKCIMTRDQKQNLKVAKEIMQAKLDLLNNTKEANIKNLFWMSHDSLERGGEVMIIKREI
;
A
#
# COMPACT_ATOMS: atom_id res chain seq x y z
N MET A 1 11.35 6.32 -0.39
CA MET A 1 12.02 5.00 -0.53
C MET A 1 10.98 4.01 -1.03
N LYS A 2 11.28 3.26 -2.08
CA LYS A 2 10.38 2.20 -2.53
C LYS A 2 10.30 1.11 -1.46
N GLN A 3 9.10 0.75 -1.06
CA GLN A 3 8.82 -0.36 -0.17
C GLN A 3 8.19 -1.48 -0.98
N THR A 4 8.62 -2.72 -0.71
CA THR A 4 8.08 -3.88 -1.39
C THR A 4 7.10 -4.59 -0.46
N TYR A 5 5.90 -4.79 -0.97
CA TYR A 5 4.86 -5.59 -0.33
C TYR A 5 4.73 -6.92 -1.07
N VAL A 6 4.51 -7.98 -0.32
CA VAL A 6 4.31 -9.33 -0.86
C VAL A 6 3.00 -9.88 -0.32
N GLN A 7 2.07 -10.16 -1.21
CA GLN A 7 0.78 -10.75 -0.86
C GLN A 7 0.74 -12.22 -1.23
N PHE A 8 0.34 -13.05 -0.29
CA PHE A 8 -0.11 -14.42 -0.55
C PHE A 8 -1.62 -14.46 -0.49
N THR A 9 -2.27 -15.10 -1.46
CA THR A 9 -3.72 -15.17 -1.53
C THR A 9 -4.22 -16.54 -1.96
N ALA A 10 -5.24 -17.03 -1.23
CA ALA A 10 -6.00 -18.22 -1.57
C ALA A 10 -7.10 -17.94 -2.61
N GLY A 11 -7.35 -16.66 -2.94
CA GLY A 11 -8.47 -16.24 -3.78
C GLY A 11 -9.80 -16.75 -3.21
N ARG A 12 -10.73 -17.06 -4.10
CA ARG A 12 -12.03 -17.67 -3.74
C ARG A 12 -11.92 -19.18 -3.55
N GLY A 13 -10.75 -19.68 -3.15
CA GLY A 13 -10.54 -21.11 -2.94
C GLY A 13 -11.24 -21.64 -1.67
N PRO A 14 -11.39 -22.98 -1.56
CA PRO A 14 -11.91 -23.60 -0.36
C PRO A 14 -10.92 -23.52 0.81
N VAL A 15 -11.33 -24.02 1.98
CA VAL A 15 -10.55 -23.98 3.23
C VAL A 15 -9.12 -24.53 3.10
N GLU A 16 -8.91 -25.54 2.27
CA GLU A 16 -7.58 -26.09 2.00
C GLU A 16 -6.65 -25.06 1.33
N CYS A 17 -7.20 -24.15 0.54
CA CYS A 17 -6.39 -23.05 -0.01
C CYS A 17 -6.00 -22.05 1.07
N ALA A 18 -6.85 -21.77 2.07
CA ALA A 18 -6.52 -20.91 3.20
C ALA A 18 -5.41 -21.55 4.07
N ALA A 19 -5.52 -22.84 4.37
CA ALA A 19 -4.49 -23.58 5.08
C ALA A 19 -3.16 -23.63 4.31
N ALA A 20 -3.21 -23.89 3.00
CA ALA A 20 -2.04 -23.86 2.14
C ALA A 20 -1.41 -22.47 2.08
N CYS A 21 -2.20 -21.41 2.02
CA CYS A 21 -1.74 -20.03 2.04
C CYS A 21 -0.96 -19.72 3.33
N TYR A 22 -1.46 -20.16 4.47
CA TYR A 22 -0.74 -20.03 5.75
C TYR A 22 0.60 -20.77 5.75
N VAL A 23 0.62 -22.04 5.31
CA VAL A 23 1.87 -22.84 5.26
C VAL A 23 2.90 -22.23 4.32
N ILE A 24 2.45 -21.74 3.16
CA ILE A 24 3.32 -21.12 2.15
C ILE A 24 3.87 -19.79 2.66
N SER A 25 3.03 -18.95 3.25
CA SER A 25 3.45 -17.64 3.77
C SER A 25 4.46 -17.78 4.93
N ARG A 26 4.30 -18.79 5.79
CA ARG A 26 5.27 -19.12 6.83
C ARG A 26 6.61 -19.54 6.23
N LYS A 27 6.59 -20.43 5.22
CA LYS A 27 7.81 -20.85 4.52
C LYS A 27 8.52 -19.66 3.86
N PHE A 28 7.78 -18.74 3.26
CA PHE A 28 8.33 -17.51 2.72
C PHE A 28 9.00 -16.68 3.82
N ALA A 29 8.32 -16.44 4.93
CA ALA A 29 8.86 -15.66 6.05
C ALA A 29 10.15 -16.28 6.59
N ASP A 30 10.19 -17.60 6.78
CA ASP A 30 11.39 -18.32 7.22
C ASP A 30 12.56 -18.18 6.24
N GLU A 31 12.27 -18.17 4.93
CA GLU A 31 13.30 -18.02 3.89
C GLU A 31 13.85 -16.59 3.86
N ILE A 32 12.98 -15.58 3.98
CA ILE A 32 13.37 -14.17 4.04
C ILE A 32 14.22 -13.89 5.28
N GLN A 33 13.88 -14.46 6.43
CA GLN A 33 14.67 -14.31 7.66
C GLN A 33 16.09 -14.92 7.54
N LYS A 34 16.25 -16.03 6.80
CA LYS A 34 17.58 -16.62 6.56
C LYS A 34 18.54 -15.70 5.82
N ILE A 35 18.04 -14.82 5.00
CA ILE A 35 18.83 -13.78 4.31
C ILE A 35 18.88 -12.46 5.10
N LYS A 36 18.55 -12.50 6.39
CA LYS A 36 18.61 -11.37 7.34
C LYS A 36 17.65 -10.21 7.03
N LEU A 37 16.60 -10.47 6.25
CA LEU A 37 15.50 -9.55 6.06
C LEU A 37 14.36 -9.88 7.03
N VAL A 38 13.62 -8.86 7.44
CA VAL A 38 12.51 -9.03 8.38
C VAL A 38 11.19 -8.73 7.67
N PRO A 39 10.41 -9.76 7.29
CA PRO A 39 9.07 -9.54 6.76
C PRO A 39 8.13 -9.15 7.91
N THR A 40 7.49 -8.00 7.79
CA THR A 40 6.49 -7.53 8.76
C THR A 40 5.10 -7.76 8.19
N VAL A 41 4.23 -8.44 8.92
CA VAL A 41 2.82 -8.58 8.53
C VAL A 41 2.13 -7.23 8.70
N VAL A 42 1.54 -6.71 7.62
CA VAL A 42 0.84 -5.41 7.63
C VAL A 42 -0.67 -5.58 7.55
N ASP A 43 -1.13 -6.68 6.94
CA ASP A 43 -2.55 -7.00 6.85
C ASP A 43 -2.74 -8.49 6.63
N TYR A 44 -3.85 -9.05 7.11
CA TYR A 44 -4.24 -10.44 6.85
C TYR A 44 -5.74 -10.63 6.99
N GLU A 45 -6.29 -11.51 6.19
CA GLU A 45 -7.66 -11.99 6.26
C GLU A 45 -7.63 -13.44 6.74
N SER A 46 -8.10 -13.68 7.97
CA SER A 46 -8.20 -15.04 8.53
C SER A 46 -9.38 -15.78 7.93
N ASP A 47 -9.23 -17.10 7.79
CA ASP A 47 -10.35 -18.02 7.69
C ASP A 47 -10.54 -18.59 9.11
N ASP A 48 -11.69 -18.32 9.75
CA ASP A 48 -11.91 -18.40 11.21
C ASP A 48 -11.43 -19.67 11.92
N GLU A 49 -11.25 -20.77 11.20
CA GLU A 49 -10.82 -22.05 11.80
C GLU A 49 -9.52 -22.61 11.20
N PHE A 50 -9.12 -22.27 9.98
CA PHE A 50 -8.21 -23.15 9.24
C PHE A 50 -7.05 -22.49 8.51
N GLY A 51 -6.82 -21.18 8.68
CA GLY A 51 -5.68 -20.55 8.03
C GLY A 51 -5.89 -19.09 7.65
N VAL A 52 -5.33 -18.68 6.52
CA VAL A 52 -5.32 -17.29 6.07
C VAL A 52 -5.73 -17.21 4.61
N ARG A 53 -6.79 -16.46 4.31
CA ARG A 53 -7.23 -16.23 2.93
C ARG A 53 -6.30 -15.31 2.17
N SER A 54 -5.83 -14.28 2.85
CA SER A 54 -4.84 -13.36 2.32
C SER A 54 -3.91 -12.91 3.44
N ILE A 55 -2.62 -12.75 3.15
CA ILE A 55 -1.65 -12.18 4.06
C ILE A 55 -0.67 -11.31 3.27
N ILE A 56 -0.38 -10.13 3.81
CA ILE A 56 0.48 -9.14 3.19
C ILE A 56 1.68 -8.89 4.10
N PHE A 57 2.85 -9.12 3.56
CA PHE A 57 4.12 -8.77 4.19
C PHE A 57 4.67 -7.49 3.59
N LYS A 58 5.25 -6.66 4.42
CA LYS A 58 6.11 -5.56 4.05
C LYS A 58 7.56 -5.99 4.27
N ILE A 59 8.42 -5.74 3.30
CA ILE A 59 9.84 -6.03 3.40
C ILE A 59 10.59 -4.70 3.34
N ASP A 60 11.22 -4.33 4.47
CA ASP A 60 11.99 -3.11 4.58
C ASP A 60 13.48 -3.35 4.25
N LYS A 61 14.15 -2.30 3.78
CA LYS A 61 15.62 -2.25 3.58
C LYS A 61 16.18 -3.30 2.61
N VAL A 62 15.43 -3.63 1.57
CA VAL A 62 15.85 -4.59 0.55
C VAL A 62 16.63 -3.89 -0.55
N THR A 63 17.73 -4.48 -1.03
CA THR A 63 18.39 -4.04 -2.25
C THR A 63 17.60 -4.51 -3.48
N CYS A 64 17.69 -3.77 -4.60
CA CYS A 64 17.00 -4.17 -5.84
C CYS A 64 17.36 -5.59 -6.27
N LYS A 65 18.63 -6.00 -6.14
CA LYS A 65 19.09 -7.35 -6.53
C LYS A 65 18.50 -8.46 -5.67
N GLU A 66 18.40 -8.25 -4.35
CA GLU A 66 17.83 -9.24 -3.43
C GLU A 66 16.34 -9.42 -3.71
N ILE A 67 15.60 -8.31 -3.89
CA ILE A 67 14.17 -8.39 -4.18
C ILE A 67 13.89 -9.04 -5.53
N ASP A 68 14.67 -8.76 -6.57
CA ASP A 68 14.51 -9.38 -7.89
C ASP A 68 14.75 -10.89 -7.84
N THR A 69 15.72 -11.34 -7.04
CA THR A 69 15.99 -12.76 -6.81
C THR A 69 14.83 -13.45 -6.09
N ILE A 70 14.28 -12.81 -5.06
CA ILE A 70 13.13 -13.34 -4.31
C ILE A 70 11.89 -13.37 -5.22
N ARG A 71 11.66 -12.28 -5.94
CA ARG A 71 10.53 -12.10 -6.85
C ARG A 71 10.54 -13.18 -7.94
N SER A 72 11.66 -13.39 -8.62
CA SER A 72 11.78 -14.40 -9.69
C SER A 72 11.48 -15.82 -9.22
N LYS A 73 11.66 -16.10 -7.93
CA LYS A 73 11.37 -17.42 -7.33
C LYS A 73 9.92 -17.56 -6.86
N TRP A 74 9.32 -16.48 -6.35
CA TRP A 74 8.07 -16.56 -5.62
C TRP A 74 6.86 -15.94 -6.34
N GLU A 75 7.07 -14.93 -7.21
CA GLU A 75 5.97 -14.24 -7.87
C GLU A 75 5.25 -15.11 -8.89
N GLY A 76 3.95 -15.26 -8.70
CA GLY A 76 3.08 -16.04 -9.57
C GLY A 76 2.24 -17.06 -8.80
N THR A 77 1.79 -18.09 -9.49
CA THR A 77 0.96 -19.15 -8.90
C THR A 77 1.82 -20.26 -8.30
N ILE A 78 1.57 -20.58 -7.04
CA ILE A 78 2.21 -21.64 -6.29
C ILE A 78 1.24 -22.81 -6.18
N LYS A 79 1.66 -23.99 -6.63
CA LYS A 79 0.89 -25.22 -6.48
C LYS A 79 1.26 -25.93 -5.19
N PHE A 80 0.27 -26.04 -4.33
CA PHE A 80 0.36 -26.81 -3.10
C PHE A 80 -0.25 -28.21 -3.30
N ILE A 81 0.51 -29.24 -3.00
CA ILE A 81 0.05 -30.62 -3.07
C ILE A 81 -0.11 -31.15 -1.64
N SER A 82 -1.35 -31.36 -1.22
CA SER A 82 -1.66 -31.95 0.08
C SER A 82 -1.35 -33.45 0.08
N ILE A 83 -0.39 -33.85 0.91
CA ILE A 83 -0.06 -35.30 1.12
C ILE A 83 -1.17 -35.91 1.96
N LYS A 84 -1.62 -35.21 3.01
CA LYS A 84 -2.74 -35.58 3.89
C LYS A 84 -3.62 -34.36 4.09
N ASN A 85 -4.92 -34.51 3.92
CA ASN A 85 -5.89 -33.46 4.13
C ASN A 85 -6.68 -33.77 5.39
N SER A 86 -6.41 -33.02 6.46
CA SER A 86 -7.08 -33.18 7.78
C SER A 86 -8.52 -32.68 7.76
N PHE A 87 -8.85 -31.69 6.89
CA PHE A 87 -10.20 -31.13 6.79
C PHE A 87 -11.17 -32.08 6.08
N ARG A 88 -10.69 -32.72 5.00
CA ARG A 88 -11.47 -33.67 4.20
C ARG A 88 -10.63 -34.88 3.81
N PRO A 89 -10.43 -35.86 4.71
CA PRO A 89 -9.50 -36.96 4.50
C PRO A 89 -9.74 -37.78 3.22
N ASN A 90 -11.00 -37.91 2.80
CA ASN A 90 -11.39 -38.68 1.62
C ASN A 90 -11.52 -37.83 0.33
N HIS A 91 -11.10 -36.56 0.35
CA HIS A 91 -11.23 -35.72 -0.81
C HIS A 91 -10.23 -36.10 -1.90
N LYS A 92 -10.73 -36.33 -3.13
CA LYS A 92 -9.92 -36.79 -4.26
C LYS A 92 -8.93 -35.73 -4.76
N ARG A 93 -9.26 -34.45 -4.61
CA ARG A 93 -8.42 -33.34 -5.05
C ARG A 93 -7.29 -33.10 -4.04
N LYS A 94 -6.04 -33.11 -4.55
CA LYS A 94 -4.83 -32.88 -3.75
C LYS A 94 -4.10 -31.60 -4.11
N ASN A 95 -4.46 -30.95 -5.23
CA ASN A 95 -3.78 -29.78 -5.76
C ASN A 95 -4.54 -28.51 -5.44
N TRP A 96 -3.89 -27.56 -4.78
CA TRP A 96 -4.41 -26.26 -4.37
C TRP A 96 -3.51 -25.17 -4.93
N PHE A 97 -4.05 -24.03 -5.29
CA PHE A 97 -3.32 -22.95 -5.94
C PHE A 97 -3.39 -21.70 -5.09
N ILE A 98 -2.23 -21.08 -4.87
CA ILE A 98 -2.04 -19.88 -4.06
C ILE A 98 -1.31 -18.86 -4.91
N GLY A 99 -1.82 -17.63 -4.94
CA GLY A 99 -1.14 -16.53 -5.62
C GLY A 99 -0.09 -15.89 -4.71
N CYS A 100 1.03 -15.51 -5.30
CA CYS A 100 2.05 -14.67 -4.67
C CYS A 100 2.31 -13.47 -5.57
N ASN A 101 1.99 -12.27 -5.10
CA ASN A 101 2.12 -11.04 -5.86
C ASN A 101 3.05 -10.06 -5.14
N PHE A 102 3.90 -9.38 -5.90
CA PHE A 102 4.80 -8.36 -5.41
C PHE A 102 4.35 -6.98 -5.86
N PHE A 103 4.35 -6.02 -4.94
CA PHE A 103 3.98 -4.64 -5.19
C PHE A 103 5.08 -3.71 -4.71
N ASP A 104 5.61 -2.89 -5.61
CA ASP A 104 6.55 -1.83 -5.25
C ASP A 104 5.76 -0.53 -5.10
N VAL A 105 5.68 -0.06 -3.87
CA VAL A 105 4.92 1.13 -3.52
C VAL A 105 5.86 2.21 -3.04
N ASP A 106 5.64 3.41 -3.52
CA ASP A 106 6.30 4.59 -2.96
C ASP A 106 5.50 5.09 -1.75
N ASP A 107 5.87 4.57 -0.57
CA ASP A 107 5.23 4.90 0.71
C ASP A 107 5.77 6.20 1.32
N THR A 108 6.32 7.08 0.51
CA THR A 108 6.76 8.38 0.98
C THR A 108 5.54 9.18 1.42
N LYS A 109 5.36 9.30 2.74
CA LYS A 109 4.35 10.20 3.30
C LYS A 109 4.73 11.63 2.94
N ILE A 110 3.76 12.33 2.38
CA ILE A 110 3.89 13.74 2.09
C ILE A 110 3.61 14.49 3.38
N THR A 111 4.63 15.15 3.91
CA THR A 111 4.51 15.95 5.14
C THR A 111 4.44 17.43 4.80
N PHE A 112 3.74 18.18 5.65
CA PHE A 112 3.76 19.64 5.57
C PHE A 112 5.07 20.15 6.19
N ASP A 113 6.01 20.59 5.36
CA ASP A 113 7.23 21.28 5.80
C ASP A 113 7.22 22.71 5.23
N MET A 114 7.53 23.70 6.05
CA MET A 114 7.62 25.10 5.62
C MET A 114 8.74 25.35 4.59
N ASN A 115 9.78 24.51 4.58
CA ASN A 115 10.85 24.58 3.60
C ASN A 115 10.39 24.19 2.19
N ASP A 116 9.34 23.37 2.11
CA ASP A 116 8.73 22.91 0.86
C ASP A 116 7.57 23.81 0.40
N ILE A 117 7.30 24.90 1.14
CA ILE A 117 6.19 25.82 0.84
C ILE A 117 6.72 27.13 0.27
N LYS A 118 6.36 27.41 -0.98
CA LYS A 118 6.50 28.75 -1.55
C LYS A 118 5.30 29.60 -1.17
N ILE A 119 5.56 30.80 -0.60
CA ILE A 119 4.55 31.76 -0.19
C ILE A 119 4.61 32.94 -1.16
N ASP A 120 3.52 33.19 -1.87
CA ASP A 120 3.34 34.37 -2.71
C ASP A 120 2.22 35.23 -2.11
N LEU A 121 2.49 36.53 -1.97
CA LEU A 121 1.46 37.49 -1.55
C LEU A 121 0.70 37.98 -2.80
N MET A 122 -0.58 38.20 -2.62
CA MET A 122 -1.45 38.63 -3.71
C MET A 122 -2.49 39.64 -3.24
N ARG A 123 -2.95 40.47 -4.14
CA ARG A 123 -4.07 41.37 -3.86
C ARG A 123 -5.36 40.58 -3.79
N SER A 124 -6.24 40.95 -2.87
CA SER A 124 -7.57 40.36 -2.84
C SER A 124 -8.39 40.91 -4.01
N SER A 125 -9.00 40.00 -4.78
CA SER A 125 -9.94 40.37 -5.86
C SER A 125 -11.35 40.42 -5.26
N GLY A 126 -12.01 41.59 -5.33
CA GLY A 126 -13.38 41.74 -4.87
C GLY A 126 -13.90 43.16 -5.12
N PRO A 127 -15.23 43.43 -5.07
CA PRO A 127 -15.79 44.73 -5.14
C PRO A 127 -15.38 45.53 -3.87
N GLY A 128 -14.42 46.43 -4.01
CA GLY A 128 -13.91 47.20 -2.90
C GLY A 128 -13.24 48.48 -3.36
N GLY A 129 -13.21 49.50 -2.47
CA GLY A 129 -12.66 50.83 -2.69
C GLY A 129 -11.13 50.83 -2.80
N GLN A 130 -10.50 52.04 -2.77
CA GLN A 130 -9.07 52.26 -3.03
C GLN A 130 -8.10 51.39 -2.20
N ASN A 131 -8.49 50.91 -1.01
CA ASN A 131 -7.63 50.05 -0.17
C ASN A 131 -7.48 48.60 -0.68
N VAL A 132 -8.49 48.05 -1.37
CA VAL A 132 -8.44 46.67 -1.90
C VAL A 132 -7.35 46.53 -2.99
N ASN A 133 -7.12 47.60 -3.72
CA ASN A 133 -6.15 47.66 -4.80
C ASN A 133 -4.71 47.99 -4.34
N LYS A 134 -4.52 48.40 -3.09
CA LYS A 134 -3.21 48.81 -2.54
C LYS A 134 -2.61 47.81 -1.55
N VAL A 135 -3.44 46.98 -0.92
CA VAL A 135 -2.98 46.05 0.14
C VAL A 135 -2.95 44.59 -0.34
N GLU A 136 -1.81 43.96 -0.22
CA GLU A 136 -1.63 42.53 -0.53
C GLU A 136 -1.98 41.66 0.68
N SER A 137 -3.27 41.57 1.00
CA SER A 137 -3.76 40.74 2.11
C SER A 137 -3.97 39.27 1.72
N GLY A 138 -4.07 38.97 0.45
CA GLY A 138 -4.23 37.58 -0.05
C GLY A 138 -2.92 36.79 -0.01
N VAL A 139 -3.03 35.52 0.26
CA VAL A 139 -1.90 34.59 0.35
C VAL A 139 -2.12 33.43 -0.61
N ARG A 140 -1.06 33.06 -1.34
CA ARG A 140 -0.98 31.87 -2.16
C ARG A 140 0.15 31.00 -1.64
N LEU A 141 -0.16 29.78 -1.25
CA LEU A 141 0.80 28.75 -0.89
C LEU A 141 0.94 27.75 -2.03
N THR A 142 2.16 27.40 -2.36
CA THR A 142 2.46 26.33 -3.32
C THR A 142 3.38 25.31 -2.63
N HIS A 143 2.89 24.08 -2.49
CA HIS A 143 3.73 22.99 -2.00
C HIS A 143 4.58 22.48 -3.15
N ILE A 144 5.89 22.72 -3.10
CA ILE A 144 6.84 22.48 -4.21
C ILE A 144 6.85 21.01 -4.66
N PRO A 145 6.94 20.00 -3.75
CA PRO A 145 7.04 18.60 -4.16
C PRO A 145 5.78 18.05 -4.85
N THR A 146 4.58 18.54 -4.48
CA THR A 146 3.31 18.02 -5.03
C THR A 146 2.67 18.96 -6.05
N GLY A 147 3.12 20.21 -6.13
CA GLY A 147 2.50 21.23 -6.97
C GLY A 147 1.12 21.72 -6.48
N ILE A 148 0.68 21.29 -5.28
CA ILE A 148 -0.62 21.70 -4.72
C ILE A 148 -0.57 23.19 -4.41
N ILE A 149 -1.62 23.89 -4.86
CA ILE A 149 -1.78 25.34 -4.64
C ILE A 149 -3.00 25.59 -3.77
N VAL A 150 -2.82 26.46 -2.78
CA VAL A 150 -3.89 27.01 -1.93
C VAL A 150 -3.85 28.52 -2.01
N LYS A 151 -5.00 29.15 -2.28
CA LYS A 151 -5.19 30.58 -2.24
C LYS A 151 -6.16 30.93 -1.13
N CYS A 152 -5.83 31.92 -0.29
CA CYS A 152 -6.69 32.40 0.78
C CYS A 152 -6.78 33.94 0.75
N ILE A 153 -8.02 34.45 0.64
CA ILE A 153 -8.36 35.87 0.60
C ILE A 153 -9.54 36.16 1.52
N MET A 154 -9.77 35.35 2.54
CA MET A 154 -10.98 35.37 3.35
C MET A 154 -11.10 36.60 4.24
N THR A 155 -9.97 37.14 4.69
CA THR A 155 -9.95 38.28 5.60
C THR A 155 -9.08 39.45 5.08
N ARG A 156 -9.21 40.62 5.71
CA ARG A 156 -8.32 41.76 5.42
C ARG A 156 -6.94 41.63 6.09
N ASP A 157 -6.79 40.67 7.00
CA ASP A 157 -5.53 40.39 7.70
C ASP A 157 -4.74 39.30 7.00
N GLN A 158 -3.57 39.66 6.49
CA GLN A 158 -2.63 38.76 5.82
C GLN A 158 -2.18 37.60 6.72
N LYS A 159 -1.92 37.88 8.02
CA LYS A 159 -1.49 36.84 8.97
C LYS A 159 -2.56 35.78 9.18
N GLN A 160 -3.82 36.23 9.27
CA GLN A 160 -4.95 35.30 9.40
C GLN A 160 -5.17 34.50 8.13
N ASN A 161 -5.07 35.12 6.94
CA ASN A 161 -5.14 34.38 5.66
C ASN A 161 -4.01 33.38 5.52
N LEU A 162 -2.80 33.71 5.97
CA LEU A 162 -1.67 32.76 5.98
C LEU A 162 -1.93 31.57 6.90
N LYS A 163 -2.48 31.80 8.09
CA LYS A 163 -2.82 30.71 9.01
C LYS A 163 -3.84 29.76 8.40
N VAL A 164 -4.94 30.29 7.88
CA VAL A 164 -6.00 29.50 7.23
C VAL A 164 -5.46 28.76 5.99
N ALA A 165 -4.62 29.43 5.19
CA ALA A 165 -4.01 28.78 4.02
C ALA A 165 -3.13 27.56 4.39
N LYS A 166 -2.38 27.64 5.51
CA LYS A 166 -1.59 26.53 6.04
C LYS A 166 -2.48 25.36 6.49
N GLU A 167 -3.56 25.64 7.21
CA GLU A 167 -4.52 24.62 7.65
C GLU A 167 -5.16 23.90 6.45
N ILE A 168 -5.57 24.65 5.42
CA ILE A 168 -6.12 24.07 4.18
C ILE A 168 -5.05 23.25 3.44
N MET A 169 -3.81 23.70 3.38
CA MET A 169 -2.72 22.97 2.74
C MET A 169 -2.47 21.64 3.45
N GLN A 170 -2.38 21.66 4.79
CA GLN A 170 -2.24 20.44 5.60
C GLN A 170 -3.38 19.46 5.30
N ALA A 171 -4.63 19.92 5.35
CA ALA A 171 -5.78 19.06 5.07
C ALA A 171 -5.75 18.44 3.66
N LYS A 172 -5.29 19.20 2.65
CA LYS A 172 -5.13 18.69 1.28
C LYS A 172 -4.02 17.62 1.17
N LEU A 173 -2.90 17.80 1.87
CA LEU A 173 -1.82 16.84 1.92
C LEU A 173 -2.24 15.55 2.63
N ASP A 174 -2.99 15.66 3.73
CA ASP A 174 -3.55 14.53 4.47
C ASP A 174 -4.53 13.74 3.59
N LEU A 175 -5.41 14.44 2.86
CA LEU A 175 -6.33 13.79 1.91
C LEU A 175 -5.57 13.05 0.80
N LEU A 176 -4.49 13.62 0.28
CA LEU A 176 -3.65 12.96 -0.73
C LEU A 176 -2.99 11.70 -0.19
N ASN A 177 -2.48 11.73 1.05
CA ASN A 177 -1.92 10.55 1.72
C ASN A 177 -2.99 9.47 1.91
N ASN A 178 -4.16 9.82 2.41
CA ASN A 178 -5.28 8.88 2.59
C ASN A 178 -5.71 8.24 1.26
N THR A 179 -5.73 9.01 0.17
CA THR A 179 -6.05 8.49 -1.16
C THR A 179 -4.99 7.49 -1.65
N LYS A 180 -3.70 7.75 -1.39
CA LYS A 180 -2.62 6.81 -1.70
C LYS A 180 -2.79 5.49 -0.93
N GLU A 181 -3.05 5.56 0.38
CA GLU A 181 -3.28 4.37 1.21
C GLU A 181 -4.49 3.56 0.72
N ALA A 182 -5.59 4.23 0.36
CA ALA A 182 -6.77 3.57 -0.20
C ALA A 182 -6.47 2.87 -1.55
N ASN A 183 -5.70 3.52 -2.42
CA ASN A 183 -5.29 2.93 -3.70
C ASN A 183 -4.42 1.70 -3.51
N ILE A 184 -3.51 1.69 -2.53
CA ILE A 184 -2.68 0.52 -2.18
C ILE A 184 -3.56 -0.64 -1.72
N LYS A 185 -4.52 -0.40 -0.84
CA LYS A 185 -5.48 -1.42 -0.39
C LYS A 185 -6.31 -1.97 -1.56
N ASN A 186 -6.75 -1.12 -2.48
CA ASN A 186 -7.47 -1.54 -3.67
C ASN A 186 -6.62 -2.44 -4.58
N LEU A 187 -5.32 -2.14 -4.75
CA LEU A 187 -4.40 -3.00 -5.52
C LEU A 187 -4.32 -4.41 -4.91
N PHE A 188 -4.20 -4.50 -3.60
CA PHE A 188 -4.17 -5.80 -2.91
C PHE A 188 -5.48 -6.55 -3.08
N TRP A 189 -6.61 -5.84 -2.99
CA TRP A 189 -7.93 -6.46 -3.14
C TRP A 189 -8.17 -6.97 -4.57
N MET A 190 -7.81 -6.19 -5.60
CA MET A 190 -7.94 -6.60 -7.00
C MET A 190 -7.07 -7.83 -7.32
N SER A 191 -5.86 -7.93 -6.77
CA SER A 191 -4.99 -9.08 -7.00
C SER A 191 -5.49 -10.36 -6.32
N HIS A 192 -6.34 -10.24 -5.28
CA HIS A 192 -6.97 -11.38 -4.64
C HIS A 192 -7.86 -12.18 -5.60
N ASP A 193 -8.55 -11.52 -6.52
CA ASP A 193 -9.47 -12.14 -7.49
C ASP A 193 -8.77 -12.62 -8.79
N SER A 194 -7.52 -12.22 -9.04
CA SER A 194 -6.80 -12.47 -10.29
C SER A 194 -5.96 -13.76 -10.31
N LEU A 195 -6.24 -14.72 -9.41
CA LEU A 195 -5.50 -15.96 -9.33
C LEU A 195 -5.70 -16.84 -10.58
N GLU A 196 -4.66 -16.94 -11.41
CA GLU A 196 -4.64 -17.83 -12.58
C GLU A 196 -4.19 -19.24 -12.19
N ARG A 197 -4.87 -20.25 -12.74
CA ARG A 197 -4.51 -21.66 -12.56
C ARG A 197 -3.69 -22.12 -13.75
N GLY A 198 -2.50 -22.65 -13.50
CA GLY A 198 -1.54 -23.07 -14.52
C GLY A 198 -0.29 -22.17 -14.51
N GLY A 199 0.81 -22.65 -15.13
CA GLY A 199 2.06 -21.92 -15.16
C GLY A 199 2.70 -21.73 -13.77
N GLU A 200 2.63 -22.77 -12.91
CA GLU A 200 3.10 -22.68 -11.53
C GLU A 200 4.60 -22.41 -11.45
N VAL A 201 4.98 -21.39 -10.72
CA VAL A 201 6.40 -21.02 -10.46
C VAL A 201 7.05 -21.94 -9.44
N MET A 202 6.23 -22.54 -8.55
CA MET A 202 6.71 -23.40 -7.48
C MET A 202 5.71 -24.51 -7.14
N ILE A 203 6.21 -25.68 -6.75
CA ILE A 203 5.40 -26.78 -6.23
C ILE A 203 5.84 -27.10 -4.81
N ILE A 204 4.91 -27.07 -3.87
CA ILE A 204 5.14 -27.40 -2.46
C ILE A 204 4.27 -28.61 -2.10
N LYS A 205 4.89 -29.65 -1.49
CA LYS A 205 4.21 -30.85 -1.03
C LYS A 205 4.29 -30.91 0.48
N ARG A 206 3.15 -30.85 1.17
CA ARG A 206 3.03 -30.96 2.64
C ARG A 206 1.66 -31.48 3.06
N GLU A 207 1.53 -31.80 4.34
CA GLU A 207 0.24 -32.06 4.99
C GLU A 207 -0.47 -30.74 5.35
N ILE A 208 -1.79 -30.74 5.35
CA ILE A 208 -2.67 -29.67 5.83
C ILE A 208 -3.77 -30.21 6.71
#